data_3721a8fbd91513a55adaea3eddc850af
#
_entry.id   3721a8fbd91513a55adaea3eddc850af
#
_cell.length_a   1.000
_cell.length_b   1.000
_cell.length_c   1.000
_cell.angle_alpha   90.00
_cell.angle_beta   90.00
_cell.angle_gamma   90.00
#
_symmetry.space_group_name_H-M   'P 1'
#
loop_
_entity.id
_entity.type
_entity.pdbx_description
1 polymer ?
#
loop_
_entity_poly.entity_id
_entity_poly.type
_entity_poly.pdbx_seq_one_letter_code
_entity_poly.pdbx_strand_id
1 'polypeptide(L)'
;MEGVTLIEKLNAIAGKHGVGRIDLIEDRLVGIKSRETYECPAATVILEAHKELERLTLSREENLFKEIVDGKWSQMVYFGLWFEPLRYDLDAFIGKTQEVVSGTVRVKLYKGSAVVVGRKSPESLYDKSLATYEAGDAFDHTCGAGFTKVWGLPSEVAGRRRRKK
;
A
#
# COMPACT_ATOMS: atom_id res chain seq x y z
N MET A 1 -11.05 -20.99 -6.29
CA MET A 1 -11.90 -20.32 -7.29
C MET A 1 -10.98 -19.85 -8.41
N GLU A 2 -11.36 -20.06 -9.63
CA GLU A 2 -10.65 -19.51 -10.80
C GLU A 2 -10.59 -17.99 -10.76
N GLY A 3 -9.45 -17.39 -11.21
CA GLY A 3 -9.23 -15.95 -11.12
C GLY A 3 -10.25 -15.12 -11.88
N VAL A 4 -10.62 -15.54 -13.10
CA VAL A 4 -11.64 -14.84 -13.91
C VAL A 4 -12.99 -14.84 -13.19
N THR A 5 -13.42 -15.99 -12.67
CA THR A 5 -14.67 -16.11 -11.91
C THR A 5 -14.67 -15.25 -10.63
N LEU A 6 -13.51 -15.10 -9.97
CA LEU A 6 -13.37 -14.22 -8.82
C LEU A 6 -13.62 -12.76 -9.19
N ILE A 7 -12.97 -12.30 -10.27
CA ILE A 7 -13.10 -10.90 -10.75
C ILE A 7 -14.52 -10.62 -11.19
N GLU A 8 -15.16 -11.52 -11.94
CA GLU A 8 -16.57 -11.37 -12.36
C GLU A 8 -17.52 -11.24 -11.17
N LYS A 9 -17.38 -12.11 -10.16
CA LYS A 9 -18.17 -12.04 -8.93
C LYS A 9 -17.95 -10.76 -8.14
N LEU A 10 -16.69 -10.34 -8.00
CA LEU A 10 -16.38 -9.09 -7.31
C LEU A 10 -16.88 -7.87 -8.08
N ASN A 11 -16.78 -7.85 -9.41
CA ASN A 11 -17.36 -6.79 -10.23
C ASN A 11 -18.88 -6.71 -10.01
N ALA A 12 -19.59 -7.84 -10.00
CA ALA A 12 -21.03 -7.86 -9.77
C ALA A 12 -21.39 -7.37 -8.34
N ILE A 13 -20.65 -7.79 -7.31
CA ILE A 13 -20.91 -7.42 -5.93
C ILE A 13 -20.58 -5.94 -5.70
N ALA A 14 -19.37 -5.52 -6.03
CA ALA A 14 -18.89 -4.16 -5.76
C ALA A 14 -19.58 -3.11 -6.66
N GLY A 15 -19.89 -3.48 -7.90
CA GLY A 15 -20.63 -2.63 -8.82
C GLY A 15 -22.03 -2.26 -8.34
N LYS A 16 -22.75 -3.19 -7.68
CA LYS A 16 -24.05 -2.90 -7.04
C LYS A 16 -23.98 -1.78 -5.99
N HIS A 17 -22.83 -1.60 -5.38
CA HIS A 17 -22.56 -0.55 -4.40
C HIS A 17 -21.95 0.71 -5.01
N GLY A 18 -21.76 0.76 -6.34
CA GLY A 18 -21.15 1.87 -7.06
C GLY A 18 -19.64 2.02 -6.83
N VAL A 19 -18.98 0.97 -6.31
CA VAL A 19 -17.52 0.97 -6.07
C VAL A 19 -16.77 0.88 -7.39
N GLY A 20 -15.60 1.55 -7.47
CA GLY A 20 -14.68 1.46 -8.60
C GLY A 20 -14.99 2.40 -9.76
N ARG A 21 -15.82 3.41 -9.57
CA ARG A 21 -15.98 4.52 -10.53
C ARG A 21 -14.91 5.55 -10.29
N ILE A 22 -14.11 5.82 -11.32
CA ILE A 22 -12.96 6.71 -11.26
C ILE A 22 -13.10 7.72 -12.41
N ASP A 23 -13.06 9.01 -12.10
CA ASP A 23 -12.99 10.11 -13.06
C ASP A 23 -11.70 10.88 -12.76
N LEU A 24 -10.77 10.90 -13.69
CA LEU A 24 -9.45 11.49 -13.49
C LEU A 24 -8.92 12.17 -14.75
N ILE A 25 -7.97 13.08 -14.54
CA ILE A 25 -7.13 13.62 -15.59
C ILE A 25 -5.80 12.88 -15.55
N GLU A 26 -5.43 12.26 -16.65
CA GLU A 26 -4.18 11.54 -16.80
C GLU A 26 -3.30 12.10 -17.90
N ASP A 27 -2.01 11.80 -17.86
CA ASP A 27 -1.07 12.10 -18.92
C ASP A 27 -0.95 10.91 -19.87
N ARG A 28 -1.26 11.13 -21.16
CA ARG A 28 -0.92 10.15 -22.18
C ARG A 28 0.60 10.05 -22.36
N LEU A 29 1.09 8.95 -22.89
CA LEU A 29 2.53 8.74 -23.14
C LEU A 29 3.21 9.92 -23.82
N VAL A 30 2.52 10.61 -24.71
CA VAL A 30 3.00 11.80 -25.42
C VAL A 30 2.88 13.11 -24.62
N GLY A 31 2.49 13.06 -23.36
CA GLY A 31 2.37 14.22 -22.47
C GLY A 31 1.09 15.05 -22.62
N ILE A 32 0.12 14.57 -23.40
CA ILE A 32 -1.18 15.24 -23.57
C ILE A 32 -2.11 14.82 -22.43
N LYS A 33 -2.75 15.79 -21.77
CA LYS A 33 -3.78 15.55 -20.76
C LYS A 33 -5.04 14.98 -21.40
N SER A 34 -5.60 13.94 -20.80
CA SER A 34 -6.93 13.43 -21.14
C SER A 34 -7.76 13.22 -19.88
N ARG A 35 -9.08 13.38 -19.99
CA ARG A 35 -10.01 13.00 -18.93
C ARG A 35 -10.59 11.65 -19.27
N GLU A 36 -10.42 10.72 -18.36
CA GLU A 36 -10.87 9.33 -18.53
C GLU A 36 -11.81 8.94 -17.39
N THR A 37 -12.79 8.12 -17.70
CA THR A 37 -13.71 7.54 -16.73
C THR A 37 -13.62 6.03 -16.80
N TYR A 38 -13.32 5.42 -15.67
CA TYR A 38 -13.17 3.97 -15.54
C TYR A 38 -14.22 3.38 -14.62
N GLU A 39 -14.60 2.13 -14.88
CA GLU A 39 -15.37 1.27 -13.97
C GLU A 39 -14.58 0.00 -13.71
N CYS A 40 -13.95 -0.09 -12.52
CA CYS A 40 -13.10 -1.21 -12.14
C CYS A 40 -13.41 -1.70 -10.71
N PRO A 41 -14.64 -2.20 -10.44
CA PRO A 41 -15.07 -2.55 -9.08
C PRO A 41 -14.21 -3.61 -8.41
N ALA A 42 -13.92 -4.71 -9.10
CA ALA A 42 -13.11 -5.80 -8.55
C ALA A 42 -11.68 -5.36 -8.26
N ALA A 43 -11.04 -4.64 -9.19
CA ALA A 43 -9.69 -4.14 -9.01
C ALA A 43 -9.59 -3.23 -7.78
N THR A 44 -10.54 -2.31 -7.61
CA THR A 44 -10.60 -1.43 -6.43
C THR A 44 -10.64 -2.22 -5.13
N VAL A 45 -11.53 -3.23 -5.04
CA VAL A 45 -11.65 -4.05 -3.82
C VAL A 45 -10.41 -4.88 -3.56
N ILE A 46 -9.84 -5.49 -4.61
CA ILE A 46 -8.64 -6.34 -4.49
C ILE A 46 -7.43 -5.50 -4.05
N LEU A 47 -7.21 -4.35 -4.68
CA LEU A 47 -6.08 -3.48 -4.36
C LEU A 47 -6.17 -2.95 -2.93
N GLU A 48 -7.35 -2.52 -2.47
CA GLU A 48 -7.56 -2.10 -1.09
C GLU A 48 -7.30 -3.24 -0.08
N ALA A 49 -7.80 -4.44 -0.37
CA ALA A 49 -7.60 -5.59 0.49
C ALA A 49 -6.13 -6.03 0.53
N HIS A 50 -5.47 -6.07 -0.63
CA HIS A 50 -4.08 -6.48 -0.78
C HIS A 50 -3.13 -5.51 -0.06
N LYS A 51 -3.30 -4.20 -0.26
CA LYS A 51 -2.52 -3.17 0.41
C LYS A 51 -2.55 -3.29 1.94
N GLU A 52 -3.69 -3.69 2.50
CA GLU A 52 -3.82 -3.88 3.94
C GLU A 52 -3.16 -5.17 4.46
N LEU A 53 -3.02 -6.19 3.61
CA LEU A 53 -2.20 -7.36 3.93
C LEU A 53 -0.71 -7.02 3.86
N GLU A 54 -0.27 -6.29 2.85
CA GLU A 54 1.12 -5.81 2.76
C GLU A 54 1.51 -4.99 4.02
N ARG A 55 0.67 -4.06 4.44
CA ARG A 55 0.88 -3.28 5.67
C ARG A 55 0.95 -4.13 6.93
N LEU A 56 0.29 -5.28 6.93
CA LEU A 56 0.25 -6.18 8.06
C LEU A 56 1.48 -7.12 8.13
N THR A 57 2.03 -7.48 6.96
CA THR A 57 3.01 -8.57 6.82
C THR A 57 4.40 -8.13 6.38
N LEU A 58 4.53 -7.01 5.71
CA LEU A 58 5.82 -6.47 5.30
C LEU A 58 6.39 -5.53 6.36
N SER A 59 7.72 -5.50 6.48
CA SER A 59 8.40 -4.53 7.33
C SER A 59 8.21 -3.10 6.83
N ARG A 60 8.49 -2.13 7.69
CA ARG A 60 8.41 -0.70 7.32
C ARG A 60 9.24 -0.37 6.09
N GLU A 61 10.48 -0.86 6.05
CA GLU A 61 11.41 -0.55 4.96
C GLU A 61 11.00 -1.22 3.63
N GLU A 62 10.49 -2.46 3.71
CA GLU A 62 9.91 -3.14 2.54
C GLU A 62 8.71 -2.38 1.98
N ASN A 63 7.76 -1.97 2.83
CA ASN A 63 6.58 -1.20 2.39
C ASN A 63 6.98 0.11 1.71
N LEU A 64 7.91 0.89 2.31
CA LEU A 64 8.35 2.16 1.75
C LEU A 64 9.07 2.00 0.40
N PHE A 65 9.94 1.01 0.28
CA PHE A 65 10.65 0.78 -0.97
C PHE A 65 9.74 0.18 -2.05
N LYS A 66 8.83 -0.69 -1.65
CA LYS A 66 7.85 -1.31 -2.56
C LYS A 66 6.97 -0.26 -3.26
N GLU A 67 6.56 0.80 -2.59
CA GLU A 67 5.79 1.89 -3.25
C GLU A 67 6.55 2.49 -4.44
N ILE A 68 7.87 2.62 -4.34
CA ILE A 68 8.73 3.11 -5.43
C ILE A 68 8.78 2.09 -6.57
N VAL A 69 8.98 0.82 -6.22
CA VAL A 69 9.05 -0.30 -7.18
C VAL A 69 7.72 -0.45 -7.93
N ASP A 70 6.60 -0.45 -7.23
CA ASP A 70 5.25 -0.57 -7.80
C ASP A 70 4.94 0.60 -8.76
N GLY A 71 5.32 1.82 -8.36
CA GLY A 71 5.17 3.00 -9.21
C GLY A 71 5.98 2.88 -10.51
N LYS A 72 7.22 2.40 -10.42
CA LYS A 72 8.06 2.19 -11.60
C LYS A 72 7.53 1.05 -12.48
N TRP A 73 7.11 -0.05 -11.88
CA TRP A 73 6.51 -1.17 -12.59
C TRP A 73 5.25 -0.74 -13.35
N SER A 74 4.34 -0.04 -12.68
CA SER A 74 3.11 0.48 -13.28
C SER A 74 3.39 1.43 -14.44
N GLN A 75 4.38 2.33 -14.29
CA GLN A 75 4.81 3.23 -15.36
C GLN A 75 5.32 2.45 -16.59
N MET A 76 6.12 1.40 -16.38
CA MET A 76 6.65 0.60 -17.49
C MET A 76 5.53 -0.14 -18.23
N VAL A 77 4.56 -0.70 -17.50
CA VAL A 77 3.38 -1.35 -18.11
C VAL A 77 2.55 -0.34 -18.90
N TYR A 78 2.29 0.82 -18.33
CA TYR A 78 1.54 1.89 -18.99
C TYR A 78 2.24 2.37 -20.29
N PHE A 79 3.57 2.42 -20.28
CA PHE A 79 4.38 2.82 -21.44
C PHE A 79 4.56 1.69 -22.48
N GLY A 80 3.96 0.53 -22.27
CA GLY A 80 4.09 -0.61 -23.18
C GLY A 80 5.47 -1.30 -23.15
N LEU A 81 6.27 -1.07 -22.11
CA LEU A 81 7.61 -1.61 -21.93
C LEU A 81 7.56 -3.02 -21.30
N TRP A 82 6.65 -3.86 -21.76
CA TRP A 82 6.40 -5.18 -21.18
C TRP A 82 7.61 -6.12 -21.25
N PHE A 83 8.40 -6.05 -22.31
CA PHE A 83 9.55 -6.91 -22.54
C PHE A 83 10.90 -6.28 -22.11
N GLU A 84 10.86 -5.12 -21.45
CA GLU A 84 12.05 -4.44 -20.95
C GLU A 84 12.67 -5.24 -19.78
N PRO A 85 14.02 -5.49 -19.78
CA PRO A 85 14.68 -6.24 -18.72
C PRO A 85 14.35 -5.74 -17.30
N LEU A 86 14.36 -4.43 -17.08
CA LEU A 86 14.03 -3.85 -15.78
C LEU A 86 12.66 -4.30 -15.25
N ARG A 87 11.66 -4.53 -16.12
CA ARG A 87 10.36 -5.02 -15.67
C ARG A 87 10.49 -6.40 -14.99
N TYR A 88 11.32 -7.29 -15.53
CA TYR A 88 11.55 -8.61 -14.93
C TYR A 88 12.30 -8.51 -13.60
N ASP A 89 13.23 -7.57 -13.46
CA ASP A 89 13.95 -7.32 -12.20
C ASP A 89 12.96 -6.81 -11.13
N LEU A 90 12.05 -5.92 -11.50
CA LEU A 90 10.98 -5.44 -10.61
C LEU A 90 9.99 -6.57 -10.26
N ASP A 91 9.63 -7.45 -11.21
CA ASP A 91 8.80 -8.63 -10.93
C ASP A 91 9.46 -9.54 -9.89
N ALA A 92 10.77 -9.76 -9.98
CA ALA A 92 11.49 -10.60 -9.02
C ALA A 92 11.44 -9.99 -7.60
N PHE A 93 11.63 -8.67 -7.48
CA PHE A 93 11.49 -7.97 -6.20
C PHE A 93 10.05 -8.08 -5.67
N ILE A 94 9.06 -7.75 -6.50
CA ILE A 94 7.64 -7.81 -6.12
C ILE A 94 7.29 -9.23 -5.69
N GLY A 95 7.64 -10.24 -6.51
CA GLY A 95 7.36 -11.65 -6.21
C GLY A 95 7.96 -12.09 -4.87
N LYS A 96 9.17 -11.64 -4.56
CA LYS A 96 9.82 -11.97 -3.28
C LYS A 96 9.08 -11.37 -2.08
N THR A 97 8.64 -10.12 -2.18
CA THR A 97 7.87 -9.51 -1.08
C THR A 97 6.52 -10.19 -0.87
N GLN A 98 5.92 -10.76 -1.91
CA GLN A 98 4.59 -11.39 -1.84
C GLN A 98 4.59 -12.77 -1.17
N GLU A 99 5.72 -13.40 -0.93
CA GLU A 99 5.80 -14.72 -0.29
C GLU A 99 5.14 -14.75 1.10
N VAL A 100 5.14 -13.64 1.82
CA VAL A 100 4.53 -13.49 3.15
C VAL A 100 3.19 -12.77 3.14
N VAL A 101 2.76 -12.23 1.99
CA VAL A 101 1.51 -11.47 1.87
C VAL A 101 0.33 -12.42 1.65
N SER A 102 -0.12 -13.03 2.74
CA SER A 102 -1.24 -13.96 2.72
C SER A 102 -2.15 -13.72 3.93
N GLY A 103 -3.46 -13.87 3.74
CA GLY A 103 -4.39 -13.68 4.84
C GLY A 103 -5.84 -13.50 4.42
N THR A 104 -6.64 -13.02 5.37
CA THR A 104 -8.07 -12.74 5.17
C THR A 104 -8.34 -11.27 5.46
N VAL A 105 -9.03 -10.61 4.53
CA VAL A 105 -9.45 -9.21 4.69
C VAL A 105 -10.97 -9.13 4.57
N ARG A 106 -11.59 -8.39 5.47
CA ARG A 106 -13.02 -8.06 5.42
C ARG A 106 -13.18 -6.65 4.90
N VAL A 107 -13.82 -6.51 3.75
CA VAL A 107 -14.09 -5.22 3.12
C VAL A 107 -15.60 -4.92 3.21
N LYS A 108 -15.94 -3.72 3.68
CA LYS A 108 -17.31 -3.18 3.67
C LYS A 108 -17.49 -2.33 2.42
N LEU A 109 -18.50 -2.69 1.61
CA LEU A 109 -18.87 -1.96 0.39
C LEU A 109 -20.13 -1.15 0.66
N TYR A 110 -20.09 0.17 0.43
CA TYR A 110 -21.22 1.04 0.66
C TYR A 110 -21.10 2.36 -0.10
N LYS A 111 -22.10 2.70 -0.90
CA LYS A 111 -22.23 4.00 -1.60
C LYS A 111 -20.93 4.48 -2.25
N GLY A 112 -20.32 3.65 -3.09
CA GLY A 112 -19.08 3.96 -3.82
C GLY A 112 -17.80 3.70 -3.05
N SER A 113 -17.87 3.37 -1.75
CA SER A 113 -16.70 3.13 -0.91
C SER A 113 -16.43 1.64 -0.70
N ALA A 114 -15.14 1.28 -0.70
CA ALA A 114 -14.62 -0.01 -0.25
C ALA A 114 -13.71 0.26 0.96
N VAL A 115 -14.14 -0.14 2.15
CA VAL A 115 -13.42 0.14 3.40
C VAL A 115 -13.05 -1.16 4.08
N VAL A 116 -11.76 -1.35 4.37
CA VAL A 116 -11.30 -2.51 5.13
C VAL A 116 -11.70 -2.35 6.59
N VAL A 117 -12.44 -3.33 7.11
CA VAL A 117 -12.97 -3.36 8.48
C VAL A 117 -12.40 -4.51 9.34
N GLY A 118 -11.53 -5.31 8.78
CA GLY A 118 -10.82 -6.36 9.50
C GLY A 118 -9.79 -7.06 8.63
N ARG A 119 -8.71 -7.51 9.25
CA ARG A 119 -7.62 -8.25 8.59
C ARG A 119 -7.00 -9.27 9.52
N LYS A 120 -6.53 -10.37 8.96
CA LYS A 120 -5.84 -11.43 9.69
C LYS A 120 -4.84 -12.12 8.78
N SER A 121 -3.64 -12.35 9.28
CA SER A 121 -2.59 -13.12 8.60
C SER A 121 -1.81 -13.96 9.60
N PRO A 122 -1.37 -15.17 9.24
CA PRO A 122 -0.39 -15.92 10.03
C PRO A 122 0.98 -15.23 10.05
N GLU A 123 1.30 -14.45 9.02
CA GLU A 123 2.55 -13.69 8.84
C GLU A 123 2.48 -12.26 9.42
N SER A 124 1.50 -11.99 10.29
CA SER A 124 1.29 -10.66 10.87
C SER A 124 2.50 -10.20 11.68
N LEU A 125 3.02 -9.02 11.37
CA LEU A 125 4.02 -8.32 12.18
C LEU A 125 3.39 -7.44 13.28
N TYR A 126 2.05 -7.34 13.31
CA TYR A 126 1.36 -6.59 14.35
C TYR A 126 1.32 -7.37 15.65
N ASP A 127 1.93 -6.82 16.69
CA ASP A 127 1.88 -7.31 18.06
C ASP A 127 1.17 -6.27 18.94
N LYS A 128 -0.01 -6.64 19.45
CA LYS A 128 -0.81 -5.76 20.30
C LYS A 128 -0.06 -5.39 21.60
N SER A 129 0.76 -6.29 22.14
CA SER A 129 1.49 -6.05 23.39
C SER A 129 2.55 -4.96 23.27
N LEU A 130 3.07 -4.72 22.05
CA LEU A 130 4.02 -3.67 21.75
C LEU A 130 3.37 -2.35 21.27
N ALA A 131 2.10 -2.42 20.86
CA ALA A 131 1.39 -1.30 20.19
C ALA A 131 0.27 -0.69 21.05
N THR A 132 0.10 -1.13 22.30
CA THR A 132 -0.93 -0.62 23.20
C THR A 132 -0.37 0.49 24.09
N TYR A 133 -1.25 1.43 24.47
CA TYR A 133 -0.99 2.43 25.51
C TYR A 133 -1.67 2.06 26.84
N GLU A 134 -2.22 0.85 26.95
CA GLU A 134 -2.90 0.36 28.14
C GLU A 134 -1.87 -0.14 29.18
N ALA A 135 -2.28 -0.23 30.44
CA ALA A 135 -1.45 -0.80 31.50
C ALA A 135 -1.08 -2.26 31.19
N GLY A 136 0.22 -2.57 31.23
CA GLY A 136 0.72 -3.93 30.95
C GLY A 136 1.26 -4.12 29.53
N ASP A 137 1.55 -3.03 28.80
CA ASP A 137 2.32 -3.16 27.56
C ASP A 137 3.73 -3.71 27.84
N ALA A 138 4.31 -4.34 26.81
CA ALA A 138 5.66 -4.92 26.89
C ALA A 138 6.77 -3.92 26.49
N PHE A 139 6.39 -2.69 26.11
CA PHE A 139 7.33 -1.70 25.60
C PHE A 139 7.80 -0.75 26.72
N ASP A 140 9.13 -0.65 26.92
CA ASP A 140 9.72 0.32 27.83
C ASP A 140 9.72 1.74 27.25
N HIS A 141 8.73 2.53 27.62
CA HIS A 141 8.56 3.93 27.17
C HIS A 141 9.70 4.86 27.60
N THR A 142 10.52 4.50 28.61
CA THR A 142 11.64 5.33 29.06
C THR A 142 12.72 5.45 27.98
N CYS A 143 12.84 4.45 27.10
CA CYS A 143 13.75 4.45 25.95
C CYS A 143 13.45 5.57 24.95
N GLY A 144 12.20 6.06 24.89
CA GLY A 144 11.76 7.09 23.95
C GLY A 144 12.51 8.42 24.11
N ALA A 145 12.81 8.82 25.32
CA ALA A 145 13.53 10.07 25.57
C ALA A 145 14.97 10.03 25.02
N GLY A 146 15.67 8.92 25.20
CA GLY A 146 17.02 8.72 24.64
C GLY A 146 17.00 8.66 23.11
N PHE A 147 16.06 7.92 22.55
CA PHE A 147 15.88 7.80 21.10
C PHE A 147 15.61 9.16 20.45
N THR A 148 14.61 9.91 20.92
CA THR A 148 14.25 11.21 20.32
C THR A 148 15.37 12.23 20.39
N LYS A 149 16.16 12.23 21.48
CA LYS A 149 17.32 13.09 21.62
C LYS A 149 18.37 12.83 20.53
N VAL A 150 18.76 11.56 20.36
CA VAL A 150 19.79 11.19 19.37
C VAL A 150 19.26 11.34 17.93
N TRP A 151 18.04 10.91 17.68
CA TRP A 151 17.40 11.01 16.36
C TRP A 151 17.22 12.45 15.90
N GLY A 152 16.95 13.37 16.83
CA GLY A 152 16.74 14.79 16.55
C GLY A 152 18.02 15.59 16.29
N LEU A 153 19.21 15.10 16.66
CA LEU A 153 20.47 15.86 16.56
C LEU A 153 20.77 16.42 15.16
N PRO A 154 20.66 15.65 14.05
CA PRO A 154 20.94 16.19 12.72
C PRO A 154 19.99 17.35 12.36
N SER A 155 18.71 17.21 12.69
CA SER A 155 17.70 18.23 12.43
C SER A 155 17.93 19.49 13.29
N GLU A 156 18.34 19.32 14.55
CA GLU A 156 18.68 20.41 15.44
C GLU A 156 19.88 21.21 14.91
N VAL A 157 20.95 20.53 14.47
CA VAL A 157 22.12 21.20 13.88
C VAL A 157 21.74 21.98 12.62
N ALA A 158 20.93 21.37 11.74
CA ALA A 158 20.45 22.04 10.53
C ALA A 158 19.58 23.27 10.85
N GLY A 159 18.69 23.16 11.86
CA GLY A 159 17.84 24.26 12.32
C GLY A 159 18.63 25.44 12.93
N ARG A 160 19.63 25.13 13.73
CA ARG A 160 20.53 26.18 14.33
C ARG A 160 21.27 26.98 13.25
N ARG A 161 21.73 26.31 12.16
CA ARG A 161 22.40 27.00 11.05
C ARG A 161 21.46 27.93 10.26
N ARG A 162 20.21 27.51 10.06
CA ARG A 162 19.22 28.34 9.35
C ARG A 162 18.78 29.58 10.13
N ARG A 163 18.76 29.50 11.46
CA ARG A 163 18.42 30.67 12.34
C ARG A 163 19.52 31.71 12.46
N LYS A 164 20.75 31.39 12.02
CA LYS A 164 21.90 32.32 12.03
C LYS A 164 22.03 33.12 10.72
N LYS A 165 21.15 32.89 9.77
CA LYS A 165 20.98 33.68 8.54
C LYS A 165 19.75 34.58 8.67
#